data_542d70109ab82b8c74ef8b43d3f25efa
#
_entry.id   542d70109ab82b8c74ef8b43d3f25efa
#
_cell.length_a   1.000
_cell.length_b   1.000
_cell.length_c   1.000
_cell.angle_alpha   90.00
_cell.angle_beta   90.00
_cell.angle_gamma   90.00
#
_symmetry.space_group_name_H-M   'P 1'
#
loop_
_entity.id
_entity.type
_entity.pdbx_description
1 polymer ?
#
loop_
_entity_poly.entity_id
_entity_poly.type
_entity_poly.pdbx_seq_one_letter_code
_entity_poly.pdbx_strand_id
1 'polypeptide(L)'
;MSLDLLARVRKEDARLERLHRAKTDLWFLLTEILKRKWNPSIGGEDSPFPGKGLTEELHKPLCDWIQARRNVLNTGIFAPRWHHKTELAIGEILQEILIDPSVTLGYFHAVDQQASMLVSEVGNHLQHCEELRRLEPIGIDDDGKPYNVLPARNAKKFITADQLTVRRPISRFSRFPTLFGRGSGAEIAGIHMRKAWLDDIIGLRTIENSELPKIATWFESNLMPVVDDGMIRVRATRWHPDAIYERWIESKDWHTVVLPASVPVAFDFMDVPGSVDWKADKITVPAEYKLQEGIPIYGPREYRETQRRKLVYFEANMKGNFPSQMMNDPTPESEKPWERTAEHIVDKAYIKTSAWTFWVIHDPAPAKTGSLDFMGARLRGDGSKDFWAICCIGTRQRGARREIVLVELDQSREWTVDEGLRRGCQMQKRWGARRVGIEQVGQAGNMYTERLRVIAREEGVKYTPVELKSSMKNKNNRFAALCSRAQADEFLICQETIVPVMLEDFLKQAREWRPLPTGRNSLKYDDLADVVAYSCDPAVDVYTVDEKVEEWSPYREPERDQMSQGGRYVRW
;
A
#
# COMPACT_ATOMS: atom_id res chain seq x y z
N MET A 1 40.42 34.24 40.81
CA MET A 1 40.24 33.56 39.50
C MET A 1 40.33 34.63 38.43
N SER A 2 41.18 34.48 37.42
CA SER A 2 41.33 35.49 36.37
C SER A 2 40.07 35.59 35.50
N LEU A 3 39.75 36.78 34.96
CA LEU A 3 38.63 36.97 34.06
C LEU A 3 38.70 36.03 32.84
N ASP A 4 39.91 35.73 32.34
CA ASP A 4 40.14 34.80 31.22
C ASP A 4 39.76 33.35 31.59
N LEU A 5 40.06 32.90 32.81
CA LEU A 5 39.69 31.57 33.29
C LEU A 5 38.15 31.45 33.42
N LEU A 6 37.50 32.49 33.94
CA LEU A 6 36.03 32.53 34.00
C LEU A 6 35.39 32.48 32.62
N ALA A 7 35.94 33.19 31.63
CA ALA A 7 35.45 33.18 30.26
C ALA A 7 35.62 31.80 29.63
N ARG A 8 36.74 31.10 29.87
CA ARG A 8 36.96 29.72 29.38
C ARG A 8 36.01 28.74 30.02
N VAL A 9 35.78 28.81 31.33
CA VAL A 9 34.82 27.94 32.03
C VAL A 9 33.41 28.14 31.47
N ARG A 10 32.94 29.38 31.33
CA ARG A 10 31.61 29.67 30.74
C ARG A 10 31.46 29.15 29.30
N LYS A 11 32.52 29.26 28.50
CA LYS A 11 32.53 28.75 27.13
C LYS A 11 32.40 27.23 27.09
N GLU A 12 33.10 26.55 27.99
CA GLU A 12 33.05 25.10 28.11
C GLU A 12 31.70 24.60 28.61
N ASP A 13 31.14 25.26 29.64
CA ASP A 13 29.81 24.94 30.14
C ASP A 13 28.74 25.09 29.04
N ALA A 14 28.80 26.16 28.27
CA ALA A 14 27.88 26.38 27.14
C ALA A 14 28.04 25.30 26.05
N ARG A 15 29.29 24.85 25.80
CA ARG A 15 29.56 23.75 24.85
C ARG A 15 28.96 22.43 25.34
N LEU A 16 29.16 22.10 26.60
CA LEU A 16 28.64 20.88 27.24
C LEU A 16 27.11 20.87 27.27
N GLU A 17 26.50 22.01 27.58
CA GLU A 17 25.05 22.16 27.53
C GLU A 17 24.49 21.93 26.12
N ARG A 18 25.10 22.51 25.08
CA ARG A 18 24.75 22.31 23.70
C ARG A 18 24.90 20.84 23.27
N LEU A 19 25.98 20.18 23.70
CA LEU A 19 26.19 18.76 23.46
C LEU A 19 25.11 17.88 24.12
N HIS A 20 24.78 18.19 25.36
CA HIS A 20 23.70 17.51 26.09
C HIS A 20 22.36 17.68 25.37
N ARG A 21 22.03 18.91 24.96
CA ARG A 21 20.81 19.15 24.16
C ARG A 21 20.81 18.38 22.83
N ALA A 22 21.92 18.35 22.10
CA ALA A 22 22.02 17.57 20.87
C ALA A 22 21.74 16.07 21.09
N LYS A 23 22.10 15.54 22.27
CA LYS A 23 21.84 14.13 22.66
C LYS A 23 20.41 13.87 23.14
N THR A 24 19.67 14.88 23.60
CA THR A 24 18.38 14.72 24.30
C THR A 24 17.21 15.43 23.61
N ASP A 25 17.48 16.31 22.65
CA ASP A 25 16.49 17.12 21.94
C ASP A 25 16.75 16.98 20.41
N LEU A 26 15.95 16.14 19.77
CA LEU A 26 16.08 15.84 18.33
C LEU A 26 15.80 17.09 17.48
N TRP A 27 14.82 17.92 17.87
CA TRP A 27 14.51 19.16 17.17
C TRP A 27 15.70 20.13 17.19
N PHE A 28 16.34 20.30 18.36
CA PHE A 28 17.55 21.10 18.49
C PHE A 28 18.69 20.57 17.62
N LEU A 29 18.92 19.25 17.62
CA LEU A 29 19.95 18.63 16.77
C LEU A 29 19.70 18.96 15.30
N LEU A 30 18.50 18.74 14.82
CA LEU A 30 18.14 18.92 13.41
C LEU A 30 18.20 20.40 12.98
N THR A 31 17.69 21.31 13.80
CA THR A 31 17.52 22.72 13.40
C THR A 31 18.70 23.61 13.76
N GLU A 32 19.30 23.43 14.95
CA GLU A 32 20.37 24.32 15.43
C GLU A 32 21.77 23.78 15.11
N ILE A 33 21.92 22.45 15.02
CA ILE A 33 23.20 21.82 14.71
C ILE A 33 23.31 21.49 13.21
N LEU A 34 22.32 20.78 12.65
CA LEU A 34 22.36 20.35 11.24
C LEU A 34 21.77 21.39 10.28
N LYS A 35 21.21 22.48 10.78
CA LYS A 35 20.67 23.63 10.00
C LYS A 35 19.56 23.22 9.01
N ARG A 36 18.70 22.25 9.39
CA ARG A 36 17.61 21.74 8.56
C ARG A 36 16.29 22.50 8.71
N LYS A 37 16.28 23.64 9.40
CA LYS A 37 15.09 24.49 9.57
C LYS A 37 14.60 25.01 8.22
N TRP A 38 13.30 25.25 8.12
CA TRP A 38 12.67 25.82 6.93
C TRP A 38 13.40 27.06 6.41
N ASN A 39 13.70 27.05 5.12
CA ASN A 39 14.30 28.18 4.43
C ASN A 39 13.48 28.51 3.17
N PRO A 40 12.82 29.69 3.14
CA PRO A 40 12.00 30.11 2.01
C PRO A 40 12.81 30.36 0.72
N SER A 41 14.11 30.64 0.83
CA SER A 41 14.96 30.95 -0.32
C SER A 41 15.43 29.69 -1.08
N ILE A 42 15.18 28.49 -0.57
CA ILE A 42 15.53 27.24 -1.28
C ILE A 42 14.53 27.04 -2.42
N GLY A 43 15.04 26.82 -3.63
CA GLY A 43 14.27 26.66 -4.85
C GLY A 43 14.45 27.83 -5.83
N GLY A 44 15.02 28.96 -5.39
CA GLY A 44 15.24 30.16 -6.18
C GLY A 44 13.99 31.06 -6.29
N GLU A 45 14.18 32.28 -6.76
CA GLU A 45 13.11 33.29 -6.91
C GLU A 45 12.04 32.86 -7.93
N ASP A 46 12.43 32.09 -8.93
CA ASP A 46 11.55 31.61 -10.01
C ASP A 46 10.84 30.29 -9.67
N SER A 47 11.07 29.72 -8.48
CA SER A 47 10.40 28.48 -8.10
C SER A 47 8.91 28.70 -7.86
N PRO A 48 8.02 27.93 -8.51
CA PRO A 48 6.58 28.02 -8.23
C PRO A 48 6.25 27.55 -6.80
N PHE A 49 7.18 26.86 -6.14
CA PHE A 49 7.02 26.29 -4.80
C PHE A 49 8.25 26.55 -3.92
N PRO A 50 8.46 27.80 -3.50
CA PRO A 50 9.61 28.18 -2.69
C PRO A 50 9.55 27.54 -1.28
N GLY A 51 10.72 27.37 -0.71
CA GLY A 51 10.88 26.92 0.66
C GLY A 51 11.03 25.40 0.80
N LYS A 52 12.01 25.00 1.61
CA LYS A 52 12.30 23.62 1.98
C LYS A 52 12.88 23.58 3.39
N GLY A 53 12.66 22.47 4.09
CA GLY A 53 13.22 22.21 5.41
C GLY A 53 12.15 21.88 6.45
N LEU A 54 12.59 21.66 7.68
CA LEU A 54 11.73 21.30 8.80
C LEU A 54 10.97 22.52 9.34
N THR A 55 9.69 22.37 9.54
CA THR A 55 8.81 23.41 10.12
C THR A 55 8.55 23.13 11.58
N GLU A 56 8.40 24.20 12.37
CA GLU A 56 8.17 24.06 13.80
C GLU A 56 6.81 23.41 14.08
N GLU A 57 5.80 23.76 13.32
CA GLU A 57 4.42 23.34 13.54
C GLU A 57 4.22 21.82 13.32
N LEU A 58 4.86 21.25 12.30
CA LEU A 58 4.76 19.82 12.01
C LEU A 58 5.88 19.00 12.62
N HIS A 59 7.13 19.43 12.43
CA HIS A 59 8.27 18.56 12.71
C HIS A 59 8.72 18.62 14.16
N LYS A 60 8.47 19.72 14.89
CA LYS A 60 8.79 19.78 16.31
C LYS A 60 7.93 18.79 17.12
N PRO A 61 6.58 18.74 16.98
CA PRO A 61 5.78 17.71 17.63
C PRO A 61 6.19 16.27 17.26
N LEU A 62 6.58 16.04 16.00
CA LEU A 62 7.10 14.74 15.57
C LEU A 62 8.44 14.40 16.25
N CYS A 63 9.37 15.36 16.36
CA CYS A 63 10.61 15.16 17.08
C CYS A 63 10.38 14.88 18.58
N ASP A 64 9.47 15.58 19.20
CA ASP A 64 9.08 15.37 20.60
C ASP A 64 8.45 13.97 20.77
N TRP A 65 7.59 13.55 19.84
CA TRP A 65 6.99 12.22 19.83
C TRP A 65 8.02 11.10 19.67
N ILE A 66 9.00 11.27 18.74
CA ILE A 66 10.13 10.35 18.54
C ILE A 66 10.96 10.26 19.81
N GLN A 67 11.31 11.41 20.39
CA GLN A 67 12.17 11.50 21.58
C GLN A 67 11.53 10.80 22.79
N ALA A 68 10.23 10.99 23.01
CA ALA A 68 9.49 10.32 24.07
C ALA A 68 9.46 8.78 23.90
N ARG A 69 9.59 8.29 22.67
CA ARG A 69 9.53 6.86 22.33
C ARG A 69 10.86 6.25 21.90
N ARG A 70 11.95 6.92 22.24
CA ARG A 70 13.30 6.50 21.85
C ARG A 70 13.65 5.06 22.28
N ASN A 71 13.13 4.61 23.44
CA ASN A 71 13.37 3.28 23.99
C ASN A 71 12.21 2.31 23.75
N VAL A 72 11.18 2.69 23.01
CA VAL A 72 10.10 1.79 22.59
C VAL A 72 10.61 0.87 21.47
N LEU A 73 10.19 -0.40 21.46
CA LEU A 73 10.67 -1.38 20.48
C LEU A 73 10.33 -0.97 19.05
N ASN A 74 9.05 -0.73 18.76
CA ASN A 74 8.59 -0.51 17.40
C ASN A 74 7.90 0.85 17.26
N THR A 75 8.45 1.70 16.39
CA THR A 75 7.82 2.98 16.07
C THR A 75 7.76 3.20 14.55
N GLY A 76 6.64 3.79 14.09
CA GLY A 76 6.43 4.09 12.68
C GLY A 76 5.91 5.50 12.46
N ILE A 77 6.50 6.25 11.53
CA ILE A 77 5.96 7.50 11.02
C ILE A 77 5.66 7.30 9.54
N PHE A 78 4.38 7.35 9.23
CA PHE A 78 3.86 7.29 7.87
C PHE A 78 3.44 8.70 7.47
N ALA A 79 4.25 9.33 6.66
CA ALA A 79 4.02 10.70 6.20
C ALA A 79 4.17 10.80 4.69
N PRO A 80 3.54 11.77 4.04
CA PRO A 80 3.58 11.94 2.60
C PRO A 80 5.01 12.14 2.07
N ARG A 81 5.18 12.01 0.78
CA ARG A 81 6.40 12.50 0.12
C ARG A 81 6.61 13.98 0.42
N TRP A 82 7.85 14.43 0.43
CA TRP A 82 8.27 15.82 0.71
C TRP A 82 8.14 16.28 2.17
N HIS A 83 7.70 15.39 3.08
CA HIS A 83 7.55 15.70 4.52
C HIS A 83 8.79 15.31 5.35
N HIS A 84 9.97 15.30 4.74
CA HIS A 84 11.29 15.16 5.41
C HIS A 84 11.45 13.94 6.33
N LYS A 85 10.79 12.82 6.06
CA LYS A 85 10.93 11.56 6.85
C LYS A 85 12.39 11.11 6.97
N THR A 86 13.13 11.14 5.87
CA THR A 86 14.55 10.76 5.81
C THR A 86 15.42 11.69 6.64
N GLU A 87 15.11 13.01 6.69
CA GLU A 87 15.83 13.94 7.56
C GLU A 87 15.64 13.62 9.04
N LEU A 88 14.44 13.18 9.43
CA LEU A 88 14.19 12.71 10.81
C LEU A 88 15.04 11.47 11.10
N ALA A 89 15.12 10.51 10.18
CA ALA A 89 15.95 9.31 10.32
C ALA A 89 17.45 9.66 10.46
N ILE A 90 17.96 10.60 9.66
CA ILE A 90 19.34 11.10 9.75
C ILE A 90 19.62 11.68 11.15
N GLY A 91 18.70 12.53 11.65
CA GLY A 91 18.83 13.12 12.98
C GLY A 91 18.84 12.08 14.09
N GLU A 92 17.93 11.11 14.04
CA GLU A 92 17.86 10.01 14.99
C GLU A 92 19.15 9.17 15.00
N ILE A 93 19.65 8.79 13.82
CA ILE A 93 20.90 8.02 13.66
C ILE A 93 22.08 8.78 14.23
N LEU A 94 22.22 10.07 13.90
CA LEU A 94 23.28 10.92 14.44
C LEU A 94 23.18 11.06 15.96
N GLN A 95 21.97 11.21 16.50
CA GLN A 95 21.73 11.29 17.94
C GLN A 95 22.16 10.00 18.66
N GLU A 96 21.84 8.81 18.08
CA GLU A 96 22.28 7.52 18.63
C GLU A 96 23.83 7.41 18.65
N ILE A 97 24.49 7.82 17.56
CA ILE A 97 25.97 7.82 17.47
C ILE A 97 26.59 8.77 18.51
N LEU A 98 25.98 9.96 18.73
CA LEU A 98 26.46 10.92 19.73
C LEU A 98 26.28 10.41 21.16
N ILE A 99 25.27 9.61 21.43
CA ILE A 99 24.98 9.07 22.76
C ILE A 99 25.87 7.86 23.05
N ASP A 100 25.95 6.92 22.11
CA ASP A 100 26.78 5.71 22.21
C ASP A 100 27.54 5.47 20.89
N PRO A 101 28.81 5.91 20.79
CA PRO A 101 29.62 5.69 19.59
C PRO A 101 29.89 4.21 19.29
N SER A 102 29.70 3.32 20.27
CA SER A 102 29.91 1.88 20.10
C SER A 102 28.73 1.14 19.47
N VAL A 103 27.61 1.83 19.25
CA VAL A 103 26.40 1.24 18.66
C VAL A 103 26.61 0.72 17.25
N THR A 104 25.91 -0.35 16.89
CA THR A 104 25.75 -0.80 15.50
C THR A 104 24.32 -0.53 15.07
N LEU A 105 24.15 0.19 13.96
CA LEU A 105 22.87 0.64 13.42
C LEU A 105 22.70 0.14 11.99
N GLY A 106 21.49 -0.29 11.61
CA GLY A 106 21.12 -0.66 10.25
C GLY A 106 20.15 0.36 9.64
N TYR A 107 20.35 0.68 8.38
CA TYR A 107 19.41 1.48 7.60
C TYR A 107 19.03 0.75 6.31
N PHE A 108 17.73 0.64 6.05
CA PHE A 108 17.19 -0.11 4.93
C PHE A 108 16.22 0.73 4.11
N HIS A 109 16.34 0.63 2.78
CA HIS A 109 15.50 1.33 1.82
C HIS A 109 15.12 0.37 0.68
N ALA A 110 14.00 0.60 -0.03
CA ALA A 110 13.63 -0.23 -1.20
C ALA A 110 14.71 -0.26 -2.30
N VAL A 111 15.55 0.78 -2.37
CA VAL A 111 16.62 0.94 -3.36
C VAL A 111 17.96 1.00 -2.65
N ASP A 112 18.86 0.06 -2.95
CA ASP A 112 20.18 -0.09 -2.31
C ASP A 112 21.05 1.18 -2.40
N GLN A 113 21.02 1.84 -3.58
CA GLN A 113 21.73 3.11 -3.78
C GLN A 113 21.23 4.21 -2.84
N GLN A 114 19.94 4.29 -2.54
CA GLN A 114 19.38 5.28 -1.61
C GLN A 114 19.84 4.99 -0.18
N ALA A 115 19.93 3.73 0.22
CA ALA A 115 20.49 3.34 1.50
C ALA A 115 21.96 3.78 1.63
N SER A 116 22.77 3.58 0.60
CA SER A 116 24.16 4.01 0.54
C SER A 116 24.31 5.54 0.58
N MET A 117 23.43 6.26 -0.10
CA MET A 117 23.43 7.74 -0.09
C MET A 117 23.16 8.29 1.32
N LEU A 118 22.24 7.70 2.08
CA LEU A 118 21.99 8.13 3.46
C LEU A 118 23.20 7.89 4.36
N VAL A 119 23.83 6.71 4.27
CA VAL A 119 25.06 6.42 5.03
C VAL A 119 26.15 7.46 4.72
N SER A 120 26.30 7.82 3.45
CA SER A 120 27.24 8.87 3.01
C SER A 120 26.86 10.24 3.58
N GLU A 121 25.58 10.58 3.64
CA GLU A 121 25.11 11.86 4.18
C GLU A 121 25.34 11.95 5.69
N VAL A 122 25.03 10.90 6.45
CA VAL A 122 25.36 10.81 7.89
C VAL A 122 26.87 10.97 8.10
N GLY A 123 27.69 10.29 7.28
CA GLY A 123 29.13 10.40 7.32
C GLY A 123 29.64 11.82 7.03
N ASN A 124 29.06 12.50 6.05
CA ASN A 124 29.36 13.88 5.72
C ASN A 124 29.05 14.84 6.88
N HIS A 125 27.93 14.63 7.58
CA HIS A 125 27.60 15.41 8.78
C HIS A 125 28.65 15.21 9.88
N LEU A 126 29.03 13.97 10.18
CA LEU A 126 30.07 13.66 11.17
C LEU A 126 31.43 14.25 10.81
N GLN A 127 31.75 14.31 9.52
CA GLN A 127 33.06 14.77 9.04
C GLN A 127 33.12 16.29 8.82
N HIS A 128 32.06 16.92 8.32
CA HIS A 128 32.12 18.28 7.79
C HIS A 128 31.17 19.28 8.46
N CYS A 129 30.13 18.87 9.22
CA CYS A 129 29.23 19.80 9.87
C CYS A 129 29.95 20.59 10.96
N GLU A 130 30.20 21.89 10.72
CA GLU A 130 30.94 22.78 11.61
C GLU A 130 30.31 22.89 13.03
N GLU A 131 28.98 23.03 13.11
CA GLU A 131 28.28 23.13 14.39
C GLU A 131 28.43 21.84 15.21
N LEU A 132 28.33 20.66 14.54
CA LEU A 132 28.52 19.36 15.18
C LEU A 132 29.97 19.21 15.67
N ARG A 133 30.94 19.66 14.89
CA ARG A 133 32.36 19.62 15.28
C ARG A 133 32.69 20.55 16.46
N ARG A 134 32.00 21.69 16.54
CA ARG A 134 32.16 22.61 17.70
C ARG A 134 31.63 22.01 19.00
N LEU A 135 30.79 20.97 18.97
CA LEU A 135 30.35 20.27 20.17
C LEU A 135 31.46 19.39 20.76
N GLU A 136 32.47 19.04 19.99
CA GLU A 136 33.58 18.16 20.38
C GLU A 136 33.09 16.94 21.17
N PRO A 137 32.24 16.06 20.56
CA PRO A 137 31.65 14.93 21.27
C PRO A 137 32.77 13.98 21.72
N ILE A 138 32.80 13.72 23.01
CA ILE A 138 33.86 12.94 23.69
C ILE A 138 33.29 11.56 24.01
N GLY A 139 33.99 10.50 23.60
CA GLY A 139 33.89 9.15 24.12
C GLY A 139 34.97 8.89 25.17
N ILE A 140 34.79 7.88 25.99
CA ILE A 140 35.79 7.42 26.96
C ILE A 140 36.33 6.06 26.47
N ASP A 141 37.65 5.91 26.38
CA ASP A 141 38.30 4.67 26.03
C ASP A 141 38.39 3.69 27.22
N ASP A 142 39.00 2.54 26.99
CA ASP A 142 39.11 1.46 27.98
C ASP A 142 40.01 1.85 29.19
N ASP A 143 40.91 2.81 28.98
CA ASP A 143 41.76 3.35 30.03
C ASP A 143 41.15 4.54 30.78
N GLY A 144 39.89 4.86 30.47
CA GLY A 144 39.19 6.03 31.05
C GLY A 144 39.61 7.37 30.43
N LYS A 145 40.35 7.37 29.29
CA LYS A 145 40.80 8.60 28.63
C LYS A 145 39.78 9.11 27.63
N PRO A 146 39.55 10.42 27.55
CA PRO A 146 38.64 10.99 26.58
C PRO A 146 39.24 10.94 25.17
N TYR A 147 38.39 10.64 24.20
CA TYR A 147 38.73 10.71 22.77
C TYR A 147 37.63 11.42 21.98
N ASN A 148 37.99 12.08 20.88
CA ASN A 148 36.98 12.67 19.98
C ASN A 148 36.31 11.57 19.15
N VAL A 149 34.97 11.51 19.21
CA VAL A 149 34.16 10.54 18.47
C VAL A 149 34.18 10.83 16.98
N LEU A 150 34.25 12.12 16.60
CA LEU A 150 34.16 12.52 15.21
C LEU A 150 35.45 12.18 14.44
N PRO A 151 35.31 11.71 13.18
CA PRO A 151 36.46 11.43 12.32
C PRO A 151 37.21 12.73 11.99
N ALA A 152 38.51 12.59 11.67
CA ALA A 152 39.25 13.72 11.11
C ALA A 152 38.65 14.13 9.76
N ARG A 153 38.76 15.44 9.41
CA ARG A 153 38.22 15.98 8.14
C ARG A 153 38.72 15.28 6.88
N ASN A 154 39.94 14.74 6.95
CA ASN A 154 40.62 14.04 5.86
C ASN A 154 40.65 12.52 6.05
N ALA A 155 39.90 11.98 6.97
CA ALA A 155 39.85 10.53 7.22
C ALA A 155 39.27 9.79 6.02
N LYS A 156 40.09 9.00 5.33
CA LYS A 156 39.69 8.28 4.09
C LYS A 156 39.04 6.91 4.34
N LYS A 157 39.19 6.34 5.54
CA LYS A 157 38.81 4.94 5.82
C LYS A 157 37.60 4.81 6.78
N PHE A 158 36.99 5.91 7.21
CA PHE A 158 35.88 5.81 8.15
C PHE A 158 34.53 5.58 7.46
N ILE A 159 34.42 5.90 6.18
CA ILE A 159 33.24 5.72 5.35
C ILE A 159 33.59 4.94 4.10
N THR A 160 32.76 3.96 3.77
CA THR A 160 32.70 3.27 2.47
C THR A 160 31.38 3.59 1.80
N ALA A 161 31.10 3.03 0.62
CA ALA A 161 29.87 3.30 -0.10
C ALA A 161 28.60 3.06 0.75
N ASP A 162 28.62 2.05 1.61
CA ASP A 162 27.46 1.53 2.33
C ASP A 162 27.66 1.35 3.84
N GLN A 163 28.81 1.79 4.37
CA GLN A 163 29.15 1.62 5.79
C GLN A 163 29.95 2.81 6.32
N LEU A 164 29.76 3.13 7.58
CA LEU A 164 30.63 4.04 8.30
C LEU A 164 30.99 3.50 9.70
N THR A 165 32.17 3.83 10.18
CA THR A 165 32.65 3.43 11.50
C THR A 165 33.30 4.63 12.19
N VAL A 166 32.68 5.10 13.29
CA VAL A 166 33.29 6.13 14.16
C VAL A 166 34.30 5.49 15.10
N ARG A 167 35.14 6.32 15.73
CA ARG A 167 36.06 5.86 16.77
C ARG A 167 35.29 5.35 18.00
N ARG A 168 35.73 4.22 18.55
CA ARG A 168 35.13 3.56 19.72
C ARG A 168 36.20 2.83 20.56
N PRO A 169 35.93 2.49 21.83
CA PRO A 169 36.83 1.73 22.69
C PRO A 169 37.19 0.36 22.10
N ILE A 170 38.36 -0.14 22.38
CA ILE A 170 38.84 -1.47 21.89
C ILE A 170 38.02 -2.58 22.53
N SER A 171 37.67 -2.50 23.83
CA SER A 171 36.82 -3.46 24.53
C SER A 171 35.42 -3.58 23.96
N ARG A 172 34.93 -2.49 23.33
CA ARG A 172 33.65 -2.44 22.62
C ARG A 172 33.82 -2.54 21.11
N PHE A 173 34.97 -3.05 20.66
CA PHE A 173 35.23 -3.22 19.25
C PHE A 173 34.30 -4.32 18.69
N SER A 174 33.30 -3.89 17.96
CA SER A 174 32.49 -4.77 17.15
C SER A 174 33.14 -4.91 15.77
N ARG A 175 33.14 -6.11 15.20
CA ARG A 175 33.51 -6.33 13.80
C ARG A 175 32.54 -5.65 12.82
N PHE A 176 31.39 -5.20 13.32
CA PHE A 176 30.38 -4.53 12.52
C PHE A 176 30.58 -3.01 12.50
N PRO A 177 30.22 -2.30 11.43
CA PRO A 177 30.28 -0.85 11.35
C PRO A 177 29.35 -0.17 12.36
N THR A 178 29.56 1.12 12.61
CA THR A 178 28.64 1.94 13.43
C THR A 178 27.28 2.10 12.73
N LEU A 179 27.30 2.32 11.41
CA LEU A 179 26.11 2.36 10.56
C LEU A 179 26.39 1.65 9.25
N PHE A 180 25.43 0.88 8.78
CA PHE A 180 25.44 0.33 7.43
C PHE A 180 24.08 0.51 6.76
N GLY A 181 24.09 0.60 5.41
CA GLY A 181 22.89 0.74 4.58
C GLY A 181 22.77 -0.40 3.59
N ARG A 182 21.54 -0.95 3.43
CA ARG A 182 21.23 -2.02 2.49
C ARG A 182 19.86 -1.84 1.87
N GLY A 183 19.65 -2.45 0.71
CA GLY A 183 18.33 -2.62 0.12
C GLY A 183 17.45 -3.53 0.96
N SER A 184 16.13 -3.29 0.95
CA SER A 184 15.16 -4.23 1.54
C SER A 184 15.20 -5.55 0.74
N GLY A 185 15.16 -6.69 1.46
CA GLY A 185 15.35 -8.00 0.86
C GLY A 185 16.82 -8.46 0.77
N ALA A 186 17.79 -7.61 1.12
CA ALA A 186 19.20 -8.00 1.14
C ALA A 186 19.47 -9.08 2.19
N GLU A 187 20.48 -9.92 1.90
CA GLU A 187 21.00 -10.89 2.87
C GLU A 187 21.82 -10.16 3.95
N ILE A 188 21.40 -10.30 5.20
CA ILE A 188 21.99 -9.63 6.38
C ILE A 188 22.36 -10.61 7.48
N ALA A 189 22.38 -11.90 7.17
CA ALA A 189 22.74 -12.95 8.13
C ALA A 189 24.13 -12.70 8.74
N GLY A 190 24.20 -12.83 10.07
CA GLY A 190 25.45 -12.65 10.82
C GLY A 190 25.86 -11.21 11.12
N ILE A 191 25.06 -10.21 10.74
CA ILE A 191 25.23 -8.84 11.18
C ILE A 191 24.28 -8.57 12.35
N HIS A 192 24.82 -8.25 13.51
CA HIS A 192 24.04 -7.88 14.68
C HIS A 192 23.99 -6.37 14.85
N MET A 193 22.78 -5.83 15.08
CA MET A 193 22.56 -4.39 15.24
C MET A 193 21.60 -4.10 16.39
N ARG A 194 21.77 -2.97 17.04
CA ARG A 194 20.92 -2.54 18.13
C ARG A 194 19.57 -1.99 17.65
N LYS A 195 19.59 -1.20 16.57
CA LYS A 195 18.41 -0.57 15.98
C LYS A 195 18.46 -0.64 14.46
N ALA A 196 17.29 -0.76 13.85
CA ALA A 196 17.13 -0.71 12.40
C ALA A 196 16.14 0.40 12.01
N TRP A 197 16.52 1.20 11.01
CA TRP A 197 15.64 2.15 10.33
C TRP A 197 15.19 1.58 9.00
N LEU A 198 13.89 1.60 8.77
CA LEU A 198 13.21 1.14 7.55
C LEU A 198 12.59 2.36 6.88
N ASP A 199 13.30 2.93 5.90
CA ASP A 199 12.86 4.12 5.19
C ASP A 199 12.36 3.74 3.80
N ASP A 200 11.05 3.93 3.54
CA ASP A 200 10.38 3.57 2.29
C ASP A 200 10.85 2.21 1.72
N ILE A 201 10.86 1.14 2.56
CA ILE A 201 11.28 -0.23 2.16
C ILE A 201 10.33 -0.87 1.13
N ILE A 202 9.18 -0.26 0.90
CA ILE A 202 8.20 -0.60 -0.13
C ILE A 202 8.09 0.60 -1.06
N GLY A 203 8.23 0.35 -2.35
CA GLY A 203 8.09 1.34 -3.39
C GLY A 203 7.33 0.78 -4.59
N LEU A 204 7.18 1.56 -5.64
CA LEU A 204 6.44 1.18 -6.83
C LEU A 204 6.92 -0.16 -7.42
N ARG A 205 8.23 -0.37 -7.52
CA ARG A 205 8.80 -1.63 -8.04
C ARG A 205 8.42 -2.85 -7.22
N THR A 206 8.37 -2.71 -5.89
CA THR A 206 7.99 -3.80 -4.97
C THR A 206 6.54 -4.23 -5.22
N ILE A 207 5.67 -3.27 -5.53
CA ILE A 207 4.26 -3.52 -5.85
C ILE A 207 4.13 -4.15 -7.23
N GLU A 208 4.76 -3.53 -8.24
CA GLU A 208 4.73 -3.98 -9.64
C GLU A 208 5.21 -5.42 -9.82
N ASN A 209 6.22 -5.83 -9.05
CA ASN A 209 6.80 -7.16 -9.11
C ASN A 209 6.11 -8.16 -8.14
N SER A 210 5.03 -7.77 -7.48
CA SER A 210 4.34 -8.60 -6.48
C SER A 210 5.26 -9.11 -5.36
N GLU A 211 6.20 -8.26 -4.91
CA GLU A 211 7.23 -8.62 -3.92
C GLU A 211 6.82 -8.35 -2.47
N LEU A 212 5.62 -7.80 -2.22
CA LEU A 212 5.14 -7.48 -0.88
C LEU A 212 5.27 -8.65 0.11
N PRO A 213 4.89 -9.91 -0.25
CA PRO A 213 5.09 -11.05 0.66
C PRO A 213 6.55 -11.37 0.93
N LYS A 214 7.44 -11.14 -0.06
CA LYS A 214 8.89 -11.37 0.10
C LYS A 214 9.47 -10.38 1.11
N ILE A 215 9.06 -9.10 1.04
CA ILE A 215 9.48 -8.08 2.01
C ILE A 215 8.98 -8.40 3.42
N ALA A 216 7.74 -8.87 3.57
CA ALA A 216 7.21 -9.30 4.85
C ALA A 216 8.01 -10.49 5.41
N THR A 217 8.27 -11.51 4.60
CA THR A 217 9.09 -12.67 4.99
C THR A 217 10.53 -12.26 5.34
N TRP A 218 11.14 -11.38 4.55
CA TRP A 218 12.46 -10.85 4.83
C TRP A 218 12.52 -10.12 6.18
N PHE A 219 11.54 -9.27 6.46
CA PHE A 219 11.44 -8.57 7.75
C PHE A 219 11.37 -9.57 8.92
N GLU A 220 10.46 -10.55 8.83
CA GLU A 220 10.18 -11.50 9.91
C GLU A 220 11.32 -12.53 10.11
N SER A 221 11.91 -13.02 9.02
CA SER A 221 12.86 -14.13 9.05
C SER A 221 14.33 -13.72 9.00
N ASN A 222 14.65 -12.57 8.40
CA ASN A 222 16.04 -12.14 8.20
C ASN A 222 16.40 -10.94 9.08
N LEU A 223 15.52 -9.90 9.14
CA LEU A 223 15.85 -8.68 9.86
C LEU A 223 15.61 -8.81 11.37
N MET A 224 14.42 -9.23 11.79
CA MET A 224 14.08 -9.28 13.21
C MET A 224 15.08 -10.10 14.06
N PRO A 225 15.57 -11.27 13.58
CA PRO A 225 16.51 -12.08 14.38
C PRO A 225 17.88 -11.44 14.59
N VAL A 226 18.25 -10.40 13.84
CA VAL A 226 19.57 -9.75 13.91
C VAL A 226 19.51 -8.34 14.54
N VAL A 227 18.32 -7.89 14.96
CA VAL A 227 18.16 -6.66 15.75
C VAL A 227 18.13 -7.03 17.23
N ASP A 228 19.28 -6.92 17.90
CA ASP A 228 19.51 -7.45 19.26
C ASP A 228 18.53 -6.88 20.29
N ASP A 229 18.27 -5.58 20.27
CA ASP A 229 17.32 -4.91 21.17
C ASP A 229 15.87 -4.91 20.60
N GLY A 230 15.65 -5.49 19.43
CA GLY A 230 14.34 -5.51 18.75
C GLY A 230 13.81 -4.13 18.34
N MET A 231 14.66 -3.09 18.29
CA MET A 231 14.23 -1.72 18.06
C MET A 231 14.12 -1.38 16.57
N ILE A 232 12.90 -1.29 16.07
CA ILE A 232 12.57 -0.96 14.68
C ILE A 232 12.02 0.46 14.57
N ARG A 233 12.52 1.22 13.61
CA ARG A 233 12.12 2.60 13.29
C ARG A 233 11.66 2.68 11.84
N VAL A 234 10.38 2.88 11.59
CA VAL A 234 9.82 3.00 10.25
C VAL A 234 9.61 4.46 9.88
N ARG A 235 10.05 4.85 8.69
CA ARG A 235 9.85 6.16 8.08
C ARG A 235 9.36 5.93 6.66
N ALA A 236 8.05 5.89 6.45
CA ALA A 236 7.52 5.38 5.19
C ALA A 236 6.33 6.18 4.67
N THR A 237 6.02 5.92 3.41
CA THR A 237 4.78 6.29 2.74
C THR A 237 3.94 5.04 2.55
N ARG A 238 2.62 5.10 2.76
CA ARG A 238 1.72 3.96 2.56
C ARG A 238 1.41 3.80 1.08
N TRP A 239 1.91 2.73 0.49
CA TRP A 239 1.82 2.51 -0.95
C TRP A 239 0.71 1.55 -1.37
N HIS A 240 0.40 0.56 -0.53
CA HIS A 240 -0.49 -0.53 -0.89
C HIS A 240 -1.19 -1.09 0.36
N PRO A 241 -2.49 -1.45 0.28
CA PRO A 241 -3.25 -1.97 1.41
C PRO A 241 -2.72 -3.32 1.96
N ASP A 242 -2.10 -4.14 1.10
CA ASP A 242 -1.49 -5.42 1.51
C ASP A 242 -0.02 -5.26 1.97
N ALA A 243 0.48 -4.04 2.11
CA ALA A 243 1.82 -3.80 2.62
C ALA A 243 1.91 -4.22 4.10
N ILE A 244 3.10 -4.69 4.51
CA ILE A 244 3.35 -5.01 5.92
C ILE A 244 3.08 -3.83 6.86
N TYR A 245 3.10 -2.61 6.35
CA TYR A 245 2.82 -1.38 7.09
C TYR A 245 1.42 -1.37 7.72
N GLU A 246 0.41 -1.91 7.05
CA GLU A 246 -0.96 -1.96 7.54
C GLU A 246 -1.04 -2.82 8.81
N ARG A 247 -0.37 -3.99 8.79
CA ARG A 247 -0.26 -4.85 9.99
C ARG A 247 0.42 -4.14 11.17
N TRP A 248 1.43 -3.30 10.91
CA TRP A 248 2.10 -2.53 11.96
C TRP A 248 1.24 -1.39 12.50
N ILE A 249 0.50 -0.70 11.64
CA ILE A 249 -0.43 0.36 12.05
C ILE A 249 -1.55 -0.20 12.92
N GLU A 250 -2.05 -1.40 12.62
CA GLU A 250 -3.12 -2.06 13.38
C GLU A 250 -2.61 -2.72 14.67
N SER A 251 -1.38 -3.23 14.68
CA SER A 251 -0.81 -3.97 15.82
C SER A 251 -0.66 -3.11 17.07
N LYS A 252 -1.02 -3.65 18.22
CA LYS A 252 -0.85 -2.99 19.54
C LYS A 252 0.61 -2.83 19.95
N ASP A 253 1.52 -3.60 19.36
CA ASP A 253 2.96 -3.59 19.68
C ASP A 253 3.72 -2.47 18.95
N TRP A 254 3.03 -1.69 18.15
CA TRP A 254 3.59 -0.59 17.38
C TRP A 254 3.02 0.75 17.81
N HIS A 255 3.90 1.72 18.03
CA HIS A 255 3.54 3.13 18.18
C HIS A 255 3.64 3.80 16.82
N THR A 256 2.56 4.41 16.34
CA THR A 256 2.51 4.89 14.95
C THR A 256 1.90 6.28 14.82
N VAL A 257 2.44 7.05 13.87
CA VAL A 257 1.87 8.32 13.41
C VAL A 257 1.58 8.20 11.91
N VAL A 258 0.34 8.43 11.51
CA VAL A 258 -0.10 8.44 10.11
C VAL A 258 -0.63 9.84 9.78
N LEU A 259 -0.01 10.50 8.82
CA LEU A 259 -0.31 11.88 8.43
C LEU A 259 -0.60 11.95 6.92
N PRO A 260 -1.69 12.60 6.49
CA PRO A 260 -1.91 13.01 5.11
C PRO A 260 -1.24 14.35 4.83
N ALA A 261 -1.13 14.75 3.56
CA ALA A 261 -0.61 16.08 3.19
C ALA A 261 -1.64 17.21 3.37
N SER A 262 -2.92 16.87 3.41
CA SER A 262 -4.04 17.81 3.63
C SER A 262 -5.02 17.21 4.65
N VAL A 263 -5.48 18.03 5.58
CA VAL A 263 -6.37 17.63 6.68
C VAL A 263 -7.65 18.46 6.67
N PRO A 264 -8.77 17.95 7.23
CA PRO A 264 -9.95 18.75 7.51
C PRO A 264 -9.62 19.91 8.47
N VAL A 265 -10.35 21.02 8.36
CA VAL A 265 -10.16 22.21 9.23
C VAL A 265 -10.17 21.84 10.73
N ALA A 266 -11.00 20.89 11.15
CA ALA A 266 -11.06 20.43 12.54
C ALA A 266 -9.75 19.79 13.04
N PHE A 267 -8.88 19.34 12.13
CA PHE A 267 -7.57 18.72 12.43
C PHE A 267 -6.39 19.62 12.10
N ASP A 268 -6.65 20.89 11.86
CA ASP A 268 -5.59 21.88 11.65
C ASP A 268 -4.85 22.19 12.97
N PHE A 269 -3.86 21.39 13.28
CA PHE A 269 -3.08 21.52 14.51
C PHE A 269 -2.24 22.81 14.61
N MET A 270 -2.15 23.60 13.55
CA MET A 270 -1.53 24.93 13.59
C MET A 270 -2.48 26.00 14.15
N ASP A 271 -3.78 25.92 13.80
CA ASP A 271 -4.79 26.90 14.20
C ASP A 271 -5.77 26.37 15.26
N VAL A 272 -5.85 25.04 15.42
CA VAL A 272 -6.70 24.35 16.40
C VAL A 272 -5.82 23.55 17.37
N PRO A 273 -5.27 24.19 18.42
CA PRO A 273 -4.42 23.51 19.40
C PRO A 273 -5.17 22.32 20.03
N GLY A 274 -4.51 21.16 20.10
CA GLY A 274 -5.10 19.95 20.66
C GLY A 274 -5.99 19.15 19.70
N SER A 275 -6.13 19.56 18.44
CA SER A 275 -6.82 18.77 17.40
C SER A 275 -6.12 17.42 17.15
N VAL A 276 -4.83 17.33 17.42
CA VAL A 276 -4.03 16.10 17.38
C VAL A 276 -3.41 15.86 18.75
N ASP A 277 -3.67 14.71 19.34
CA ASP A 277 -3.02 14.30 20.60
C ASP A 277 -1.64 13.69 20.32
N TRP A 278 -0.62 14.53 20.28
CA TRP A 278 0.78 14.12 20.06
C TRP A 278 1.37 13.25 21.18
N LYS A 279 0.66 13.02 22.29
CA LYS A 279 1.09 12.12 23.36
C LYS A 279 0.62 10.69 23.13
N ALA A 280 -0.40 10.50 22.30
CA ALA A 280 -0.94 9.17 22.01
C ALA A 280 0.09 8.25 21.34
N ASP A 281 0.01 6.96 21.65
CA ASP A 281 0.89 5.95 21.06
C ASP A 281 0.53 5.69 19.58
N LYS A 282 -0.73 5.87 19.23
CA LYS A 282 -1.23 5.79 17.86
C LYS A 282 -1.94 7.07 17.46
N ILE A 283 -1.47 7.67 16.40
CA ILE A 283 -2.02 8.89 15.82
C ILE A 283 -2.35 8.60 14.37
N THR A 284 -3.61 8.75 14.00
CA THR A 284 -4.05 8.72 12.59
C THR A 284 -4.87 9.96 12.34
N VAL A 285 -4.33 10.85 11.52
CA VAL A 285 -4.99 12.10 11.14
C VAL A 285 -5.77 11.88 9.85
N PRO A 286 -7.07 12.21 9.79
CA PRO A 286 -7.86 12.01 8.59
C PRO A 286 -7.39 12.88 7.43
N ALA A 287 -7.50 12.34 6.21
CA ALA A 287 -7.18 13.05 4.98
C ALA A 287 -8.36 13.91 4.51
N GLU A 288 -8.08 15.10 3.96
CA GLU A 288 -9.06 15.91 3.24
C GLU A 288 -8.70 15.97 1.75
N TYR A 289 -9.51 15.33 0.92
CA TYR A 289 -9.29 15.22 -0.52
C TYR A 289 -9.75 16.45 -1.30
N LYS A 290 -10.69 17.21 -0.78
CA LYS A 290 -11.08 18.49 -1.37
C LYS A 290 -10.02 19.55 -1.02
N LEU A 291 -8.94 19.58 -1.81
CA LEU A 291 -7.75 20.41 -1.52
C LEU A 291 -8.05 21.89 -1.35
N GLN A 292 -9.16 22.40 -1.90
CA GLN A 292 -9.60 23.79 -1.73
C GLN A 292 -10.19 24.04 -0.33
N GLU A 293 -10.76 23.02 0.28
CA GLU A 293 -11.36 23.06 1.62
C GLU A 293 -10.35 22.60 2.68
N GLY A 294 -9.36 21.76 2.28
CA GLY A 294 -8.37 21.17 3.15
C GLY A 294 -7.24 22.11 3.57
N ILE A 295 -6.59 21.78 4.67
CA ILE A 295 -5.45 22.51 5.22
C ILE A 295 -4.17 21.72 4.96
N PRO A 296 -3.22 22.22 4.15
CA PRO A 296 -1.90 21.62 3.98
C PRO A 296 -1.14 21.61 5.31
N ILE A 297 -0.58 20.46 5.70
CA ILE A 297 0.15 20.32 6.96
C ILE A 297 1.65 20.63 6.85
N TYR A 298 2.18 20.75 5.64
CA TYR A 298 3.59 21.03 5.41
C TYR A 298 3.83 22.49 5.05
N GLY A 299 4.89 23.04 5.59
CA GLY A 299 5.25 24.45 5.43
C GLY A 299 4.73 25.33 6.57
N PRO A 300 5.36 26.49 6.83
CA PRO A 300 4.86 27.44 7.79
C PRO A 300 3.49 27.99 7.38
N ARG A 301 2.77 28.53 8.36
CA ARG A 301 1.39 29.04 8.19
C ARG A 301 1.26 30.04 7.04
N GLU A 302 2.20 30.94 6.87
CA GLU A 302 2.23 31.96 5.83
C GLU A 302 2.41 31.40 4.41
N TYR A 303 2.86 30.13 4.29
CA TYR A 303 3.05 29.46 3.00
C TYR A 303 1.94 28.45 2.65
N ARG A 304 0.85 28.39 3.43
CA ARG A 304 -0.24 27.43 3.22
C ARG A 304 -0.81 27.47 1.80
N GLU A 305 -1.06 28.66 1.26
CA GLU A 305 -1.60 28.79 -0.09
C GLU A 305 -0.61 28.28 -1.15
N THR A 306 0.68 28.51 -0.96
CA THR A 306 1.72 27.96 -1.83
C THR A 306 1.75 26.43 -1.76
N GLN A 307 1.61 25.86 -0.57
CA GLN A 307 1.57 24.40 -0.38
C GLN A 307 0.29 23.81 -0.96
N ARG A 308 -0.87 24.48 -0.83
CA ARG A 308 -2.12 24.05 -1.48
C ARG A 308 -1.96 23.99 -3.00
N ARG A 309 -1.40 25.02 -3.64
CA ARG A 309 -1.12 25.01 -5.08
C ARG A 309 -0.18 23.86 -5.48
N LYS A 310 0.80 23.56 -4.64
CA LYS A 310 1.70 22.40 -4.84
C LYS A 310 0.97 21.07 -4.76
N LEU A 311 0.04 20.91 -3.81
CA LEU A 311 -0.77 19.70 -3.72
C LEU A 311 -1.69 19.53 -4.91
N VAL A 312 -2.36 20.60 -5.37
CA VAL A 312 -3.18 20.59 -6.60
C VAL A 312 -2.34 20.22 -7.82
N TYR A 313 -1.12 20.75 -7.92
CA TYR A 313 -0.20 20.38 -9.00
C TYR A 313 0.16 18.89 -8.95
N PHE A 314 0.44 18.34 -7.77
CA PHE A 314 0.74 16.91 -7.63
C PHE A 314 -0.48 16.04 -7.93
N GLU A 315 -1.67 16.39 -7.46
CA GLU A 315 -2.90 15.69 -7.77
C GLU A 315 -3.08 15.55 -9.28
N ALA A 316 -2.93 16.65 -10.03
CA ALA A 316 -3.07 16.66 -11.48
C ALA A 316 -2.00 15.82 -12.21
N ASN A 317 -0.79 15.64 -11.62
CA ASN A 317 0.33 15.01 -12.31
C ASN A 317 0.70 13.61 -11.81
N MET A 318 0.25 13.20 -10.62
CA MET A 318 0.63 11.92 -10.01
C MET A 318 -0.25 10.73 -10.42
N LYS A 319 -1.30 10.95 -11.24
CA LYS A 319 -2.14 9.90 -11.85
C LYS A 319 -2.42 8.70 -10.92
N GLY A 320 -3.39 8.73 -10.08
CA GLY A 320 -3.76 7.61 -9.21
C GLY A 320 -2.78 7.25 -8.07
N ASN A 321 -1.56 7.80 -8.09
CA ASN A 321 -0.61 7.63 -6.99
C ASN A 321 -0.69 8.76 -5.94
N PHE A 322 -1.47 9.80 -6.20
CA PHE A 322 -1.62 10.93 -5.28
C PHE A 322 -2.15 10.49 -3.91
N PRO A 323 -3.22 9.68 -3.82
CA PRO A 323 -3.75 9.23 -2.54
C PRO A 323 -2.74 8.48 -1.68
N SER A 324 -2.07 7.49 -2.24
CA SER A 324 -1.08 6.71 -1.49
C SER A 324 0.14 7.53 -1.10
N GLN A 325 0.65 8.38 -2.00
CA GLN A 325 1.92 9.09 -1.79
C GLN A 325 1.76 10.42 -1.05
N MET A 326 0.63 11.10 -1.21
CA MET A 326 0.38 12.39 -0.60
C MET A 326 -0.64 12.33 0.54
N MET A 327 -1.64 11.48 0.44
CA MET A 327 -2.66 11.37 1.49
C MET A 327 -2.41 10.22 2.47
N ASN A 328 -1.37 9.42 2.24
CA ASN A 328 -1.09 8.18 2.99
C ASN A 328 -2.32 7.27 3.08
N ASP A 329 -3.13 7.29 2.04
CA ASP A 329 -4.28 6.42 1.87
C ASP A 329 -4.03 5.50 0.67
N PRO A 330 -3.60 4.26 0.92
CA PRO A 330 -3.31 3.32 -0.16
C PRO A 330 -4.58 2.83 -0.87
N THR A 331 -5.75 3.06 -0.27
CA THR A 331 -7.06 2.63 -0.80
C THR A 331 -8.16 3.67 -0.59
N PRO A 332 -8.01 4.91 -1.12
CA PRO A 332 -9.04 5.93 -0.93
C PRO A 332 -10.35 5.51 -1.59
N GLU A 333 -11.45 5.66 -0.88
CA GLU A 333 -12.78 5.32 -1.42
C GLU A 333 -13.13 6.13 -2.66
N SER A 334 -12.65 7.38 -2.73
CA SER A 334 -12.87 8.27 -3.88
C SER A 334 -12.26 7.79 -5.20
N GLU A 335 -11.33 6.83 -5.17
CA GLU A 335 -10.67 6.28 -6.36
C GLU A 335 -11.05 4.82 -6.65
N LYS A 336 -11.96 4.24 -5.87
CA LYS A 336 -12.45 2.88 -6.11
C LYS A 336 -13.48 2.91 -7.23
N PRO A 337 -13.22 2.27 -8.38
CA PRO A 337 -14.20 2.21 -9.45
C PRO A 337 -15.50 1.49 -9.04
N TRP A 338 -15.39 0.58 -8.05
CA TRP A 338 -16.53 -0.12 -7.47
C TRP A 338 -16.97 0.58 -6.19
N GLU A 339 -18.04 1.37 -6.28
CA GLU A 339 -18.67 2.00 -5.13
C GLU A 339 -19.64 1.03 -4.44
N ARG A 340 -19.80 1.17 -3.12
CA ARG A 340 -20.72 0.33 -2.35
C ARG A 340 -22.18 0.47 -2.83
N THR A 341 -22.53 1.62 -3.37
CA THR A 341 -23.85 1.90 -3.97
C THR A 341 -24.09 1.14 -5.26
N ALA A 342 -23.05 0.55 -5.87
CA ALA A 342 -23.14 -0.26 -7.08
C ALA A 342 -23.53 -1.73 -6.82
N GLU A 343 -23.76 -2.11 -5.55
CA GLU A 343 -24.11 -3.48 -5.18
C GLU A 343 -25.64 -3.68 -5.22
N HIS A 344 -26.14 -3.99 -6.41
CA HIS A 344 -27.57 -4.26 -6.61
C HIS A 344 -27.89 -5.71 -6.29
N ILE A 345 -28.42 -5.96 -5.10
CA ILE A 345 -28.84 -7.27 -4.62
C ILE A 345 -30.25 -7.58 -5.08
N VAL A 346 -30.45 -8.75 -5.64
CA VAL A 346 -31.76 -9.26 -6.06
C VAL A 346 -32.03 -10.63 -5.45
N ASP A 347 -33.34 -10.93 -5.25
CA ASP A 347 -33.81 -12.20 -4.72
C ASP A 347 -33.77 -13.29 -5.81
N LYS A 348 -33.72 -14.56 -5.39
CA LYS A 348 -33.80 -15.70 -6.30
C LYS A 348 -35.10 -15.70 -7.12
N ALA A 349 -36.20 -15.19 -6.56
CA ALA A 349 -37.48 -15.05 -7.26
C ALA A 349 -37.40 -14.12 -8.47
N TYR A 350 -36.45 -13.16 -8.49
CA TYR A 350 -36.18 -12.30 -9.64
C TYR A 350 -35.58 -13.07 -10.82
N ILE A 351 -34.92 -14.20 -10.53
CA ILE A 351 -34.22 -15.01 -11.53
C ILE A 351 -35.17 -16.01 -12.16
N LYS A 352 -35.95 -15.55 -13.15
CA LYS A 352 -36.74 -16.46 -13.99
C LYS A 352 -35.81 -17.05 -15.07
N THR A 353 -35.45 -18.33 -14.95
CA THR A 353 -34.46 -18.98 -15.79
C THR A 353 -34.75 -18.90 -17.29
N SER A 354 -36.04 -18.82 -17.67
CA SER A 354 -36.46 -18.67 -19.07
C SER A 354 -36.18 -17.29 -19.68
N ALA A 355 -35.97 -16.26 -18.84
CA ALA A 355 -35.72 -14.88 -19.29
C ALA A 355 -34.23 -14.56 -19.42
N TRP A 356 -33.35 -15.48 -19.03
CA TRP A 356 -31.90 -15.26 -18.98
C TRP A 356 -31.16 -16.26 -19.85
N THR A 357 -30.08 -15.81 -20.49
CA THR A 357 -29.09 -16.70 -21.12
C THR A 357 -27.95 -16.90 -20.12
N PHE A 358 -27.86 -18.13 -19.56
CA PHE A 358 -26.83 -18.45 -18.58
C PHE A 358 -25.52 -18.91 -19.21
N TRP A 359 -24.44 -18.49 -18.58
CA TRP A 359 -23.06 -18.82 -18.93
C TRP A 359 -22.35 -19.36 -17.69
N VAL A 360 -21.47 -20.33 -17.91
CA VAL A 360 -20.45 -20.69 -16.93
C VAL A 360 -19.11 -20.26 -17.48
N ILE A 361 -18.36 -19.51 -16.68
CA ILE A 361 -17.05 -18.96 -17.06
C ILE A 361 -16.00 -19.52 -16.12
N HIS A 362 -14.91 -20.00 -16.71
CA HIS A 362 -13.76 -20.53 -16.00
C HIS A 362 -12.55 -19.63 -16.21
N ASP A 363 -11.87 -19.31 -15.11
CA ASP A 363 -10.51 -18.80 -15.06
C ASP A 363 -9.62 -19.87 -14.44
N PRO A 364 -9.00 -20.74 -15.29
CA PRO A 364 -8.25 -21.89 -14.80
C PRO A 364 -6.87 -21.49 -14.32
N ALA A 365 -6.55 -21.78 -13.06
CA ALA A 365 -5.18 -21.71 -12.56
C ALA A 365 -4.42 -23.00 -12.84
N PRO A 366 -3.11 -22.95 -13.11
CA PRO A 366 -2.28 -24.15 -13.22
C PRO A 366 -2.31 -24.92 -11.90
N ALA A 367 -2.63 -26.21 -11.99
CA ALA A 367 -2.69 -27.10 -10.83
C ALA A 367 -1.35 -27.20 -10.10
N LYS A 368 -1.39 -27.48 -8.80
CA LYS A 368 -0.20 -27.65 -7.95
C LYS A 368 0.85 -28.55 -8.58
N THR A 369 2.11 -28.25 -8.34
CA THR A 369 3.26 -29.10 -8.67
C THR A 369 2.99 -30.55 -8.25
N GLY A 370 2.79 -31.45 -9.22
CA GLY A 370 2.53 -32.86 -8.97
C GLY A 370 1.23 -33.41 -9.56
N SER A 371 0.30 -32.56 -10.03
CA SER A 371 -0.82 -33.02 -10.83
C SER A 371 -0.33 -33.49 -12.21
N LEU A 372 -0.89 -34.61 -12.69
CA LEU A 372 -0.64 -35.09 -14.03
C LEU A 372 -1.62 -34.40 -14.98
N ASP A 373 -1.14 -34.02 -16.16
CA ASP A 373 -2.05 -33.68 -17.27
C ASP A 373 -2.84 -34.92 -17.74
N PHE A 374 -3.79 -34.73 -18.62
CA PHE A 374 -4.60 -35.84 -19.14
C PHE A 374 -3.80 -36.88 -19.95
N MET A 375 -2.53 -36.60 -20.26
CA MET A 375 -1.60 -37.52 -20.92
C MET A 375 -0.61 -38.16 -19.93
N GLY A 376 -0.74 -37.90 -18.63
CA GLY A 376 0.15 -38.41 -17.59
C GLY A 376 1.46 -37.66 -17.45
N ALA A 377 1.66 -36.55 -18.14
CA ALA A 377 2.81 -35.68 -17.95
C ALA A 377 2.62 -34.78 -16.69
N ARG A 378 3.67 -34.61 -15.90
CA ARG A 378 3.62 -33.67 -14.78
C ARG A 378 3.54 -32.24 -15.31
N LEU A 379 2.43 -31.56 -15.04
CA LEU A 379 2.35 -30.12 -15.26
C LEU A 379 3.41 -29.46 -14.38
N ARG A 380 4.39 -28.81 -15.00
CA ARG A 380 5.32 -27.92 -14.31
C ARG A 380 4.55 -26.63 -13.98
N GLY A 381 3.84 -26.63 -12.85
CA GLY A 381 3.37 -25.38 -12.30
C GLY A 381 4.59 -24.53 -11.90
N ASP A 382 4.53 -23.25 -12.19
CA ASP A 382 5.54 -22.26 -11.77
C ASP A 382 5.48 -21.96 -10.26
N GLY A 383 4.67 -22.72 -9.51
CA GLY A 383 4.39 -22.46 -8.09
C GLY A 383 3.42 -21.30 -7.88
N SER A 384 2.68 -20.88 -8.93
CA SER A 384 1.69 -19.82 -8.81
C SER A 384 0.67 -20.21 -7.75
N LYS A 385 0.34 -19.26 -6.88
CA LYS A 385 -0.63 -19.45 -5.79
C LYS A 385 -2.04 -19.02 -6.22
N ASP A 386 -2.31 -18.91 -7.52
CA ASP A 386 -3.57 -18.44 -8.05
C ASP A 386 -4.69 -19.48 -7.84
N PHE A 387 -5.90 -19.01 -7.77
CA PHE A 387 -7.08 -19.84 -7.63
C PHE A 387 -7.63 -20.23 -9.01
N TRP A 388 -8.15 -21.43 -9.14
CA TRP A 388 -9.11 -21.72 -10.19
C TRP A 388 -10.45 -21.11 -9.77
N ALA A 389 -10.92 -20.10 -10.50
CA ALA A 389 -12.18 -19.43 -10.24
C ALA A 389 -13.23 -19.80 -11.29
N ILE A 390 -14.48 -19.93 -10.86
CA ILE A 390 -15.62 -20.23 -11.71
C ILE A 390 -16.79 -19.34 -11.31
N CYS A 391 -17.48 -18.76 -12.29
CA CYS A 391 -18.74 -18.09 -12.03
C CYS A 391 -19.86 -18.57 -12.97
N CYS A 392 -21.10 -18.47 -12.50
CA CYS A 392 -22.28 -18.55 -13.34
C CYS A 392 -22.95 -17.19 -13.38
N ILE A 393 -23.15 -16.68 -14.59
CA ILE A 393 -23.84 -15.40 -14.85
C ILE A 393 -25.02 -15.62 -15.80
N GLY A 394 -26.06 -14.79 -15.64
CA GLY A 394 -27.13 -14.64 -16.61
C GLY A 394 -27.02 -13.32 -17.35
N THR A 395 -27.28 -13.31 -18.65
CA THR A 395 -27.37 -12.08 -19.46
C THR A 395 -28.73 -11.96 -20.10
N ARG A 396 -29.31 -10.76 -20.13
CA ARG A 396 -30.56 -10.47 -20.84
C ARG A 396 -30.63 -9.01 -21.33
N GLN A 397 -31.46 -8.80 -22.36
CA GLN A 397 -31.83 -7.45 -22.82
C GLN A 397 -33.25 -7.15 -22.33
N ARG A 398 -33.42 -6.04 -21.57
CA ARG A 398 -34.72 -5.60 -21.07
C ARG A 398 -34.98 -4.16 -21.54
N GLY A 399 -35.75 -4.03 -22.61
CA GLY A 399 -35.90 -2.74 -23.26
C GLY A 399 -34.56 -2.19 -23.74
N ALA A 400 -34.20 -0.98 -23.31
CA ALA A 400 -32.90 -0.37 -23.61
C ALA A 400 -31.77 -0.83 -22.67
N ARG A 401 -32.08 -1.51 -21.55
CA ARG A 401 -31.10 -1.95 -20.55
C ARG A 401 -30.52 -3.32 -20.91
N ARG A 402 -29.24 -3.45 -20.69
CA ARG A 402 -28.51 -4.72 -20.78
C ARG A 402 -28.17 -5.15 -19.36
N GLU A 403 -28.76 -6.23 -18.90
CA GLU A 403 -28.60 -6.71 -17.54
C GLU A 403 -27.72 -7.96 -17.48
N ILE A 404 -26.82 -7.98 -16.50
CA ILE A 404 -26.02 -9.13 -16.12
C ILE A 404 -26.41 -9.49 -14.69
N VAL A 405 -26.64 -10.76 -14.38
CA VAL A 405 -26.85 -11.23 -13.02
C VAL A 405 -25.79 -12.26 -12.64
N LEU A 406 -25.11 -12.06 -11.53
CA LEU A 406 -24.22 -13.06 -10.93
C LEU A 406 -25.07 -13.98 -10.03
N VAL A 407 -25.05 -15.27 -10.30
CA VAL A 407 -25.89 -16.25 -9.61
C VAL A 407 -25.10 -17.32 -8.86
N GLU A 408 -23.85 -17.58 -9.21
CA GLU A 408 -23.03 -18.54 -8.49
C GLU A 408 -21.53 -18.22 -8.66
N LEU A 409 -20.75 -18.44 -7.59
CA LEU A 409 -19.30 -18.28 -7.54
C LEU A 409 -18.68 -19.46 -6.82
N ASP A 410 -17.53 -19.92 -7.28
CA ASP A 410 -16.71 -20.92 -6.60
C ASP A 410 -15.23 -20.73 -6.97
N GLN A 411 -14.32 -21.03 -6.04
CA GLN A 411 -12.87 -20.99 -6.27
C GLN A 411 -12.12 -21.96 -5.38
N SER A 412 -10.97 -22.46 -5.86
CA SER A 412 -10.06 -23.25 -5.03
C SER A 412 -8.65 -23.30 -5.62
N ARG A 413 -7.65 -23.41 -4.75
CA ARG A 413 -6.26 -23.73 -5.11
C ARG A 413 -5.96 -25.22 -5.12
N GLU A 414 -6.90 -26.02 -4.66
CA GLU A 414 -6.72 -27.46 -4.46
C GLU A 414 -7.29 -28.29 -5.60
N TRP A 415 -8.12 -27.69 -6.47
CA TRP A 415 -8.76 -28.45 -7.55
C TRP A 415 -7.75 -28.94 -8.59
N THR A 416 -7.93 -30.17 -8.94
CA THR A 416 -7.36 -30.72 -10.17
C THR A 416 -8.13 -30.16 -11.38
N VAL A 417 -7.58 -30.29 -12.57
CA VAL A 417 -8.25 -29.88 -13.81
C VAL A 417 -9.64 -30.51 -13.93
N ASP A 418 -9.75 -31.80 -13.64
CA ASP A 418 -11.01 -32.51 -13.72
C ASP A 418 -12.04 -32.03 -12.70
N GLU A 419 -11.61 -31.75 -11.48
CA GLU A 419 -12.50 -31.22 -10.44
C GLU A 419 -13.03 -29.84 -10.79
N GLY A 420 -12.17 -28.92 -11.24
CA GLY A 420 -12.59 -27.59 -11.67
C GLY A 420 -13.60 -27.66 -12.83
N LEU A 421 -13.32 -28.48 -13.86
CA LEU A 421 -14.23 -28.66 -14.99
C LEU A 421 -15.56 -29.33 -14.59
N ARG A 422 -15.54 -30.33 -13.68
CA ARG A 422 -16.77 -30.97 -13.15
C ARG A 422 -17.63 -29.98 -12.35
N ARG A 423 -17.01 -29.11 -11.57
CA ARG A 423 -17.73 -28.02 -10.86
C ARG A 423 -18.49 -27.12 -11.85
N GLY A 424 -17.85 -26.73 -12.94
CA GLY A 424 -18.52 -25.96 -13.99
C GLY A 424 -19.68 -26.72 -14.63
N CYS A 425 -19.53 -28.02 -14.91
CA CYS A 425 -20.63 -28.84 -15.39
C CYS A 425 -21.79 -28.93 -14.39
N GLN A 426 -21.52 -28.98 -13.10
CA GLN A 426 -22.54 -28.94 -12.05
C GLN A 426 -23.30 -27.60 -12.01
N MET A 427 -22.59 -26.47 -12.16
CA MET A 427 -23.22 -25.15 -12.31
C MET A 427 -24.11 -25.10 -13.56
N GLN A 428 -23.63 -25.66 -14.70
CA GLN A 428 -24.42 -25.74 -15.91
C GLN A 428 -25.75 -26.49 -15.69
N LYS A 429 -25.73 -27.61 -14.97
CA LYS A 429 -26.94 -28.39 -14.66
C LYS A 429 -27.92 -27.58 -13.79
N ARG A 430 -27.41 -26.90 -12.77
CA ARG A 430 -28.25 -26.10 -11.86
C ARG A 430 -28.97 -24.95 -12.55
N TRP A 431 -28.25 -24.25 -13.43
CA TRP A 431 -28.75 -23.03 -14.07
C TRP A 431 -29.24 -23.22 -15.51
N GLY A 432 -29.12 -24.43 -16.06
CA GLY A 432 -29.46 -24.67 -17.47
C GLY A 432 -28.53 -23.96 -18.45
N ALA A 433 -27.29 -23.62 -18.03
CA ALA A 433 -26.35 -22.89 -18.84
C ALA A 433 -25.89 -23.72 -20.02
N ARG A 434 -26.00 -23.16 -21.23
CA ARG A 434 -25.61 -23.84 -22.48
C ARG A 434 -24.30 -23.30 -23.04
N ARG A 435 -23.78 -22.22 -22.52
CA ARG A 435 -22.56 -21.56 -22.98
C ARG A 435 -21.49 -21.65 -21.89
N VAL A 436 -20.27 -22.00 -22.31
CA VAL A 436 -19.12 -22.09 -21.37
C VAL A 436 -17.96 -21.32 -21.94
N GLY A 437 -17.51 -20.31 -21.19
CA GLY A 437 -16.30 -19.57 -21.46
C GLY A 437 -15.12 -20.17 -20.69
N ILE A 438 -13.99 -20.36 -21.35
CA ILE A 438 -12.74 -20.78 -20.71
C ILE A 438 -11.65 -19.80 -21.14
N GLU A 439 -10.95 -19.23 -20.18
CA GLU A 439 -9.80 -18.38 -20.46
C GLU A 439 -8.69 -19.17 -21.15
N GLN A 440 -8.20 -18.63 -22.26
CA GLN A 440 -7.11 -19.23 -23.04
C GLN A 440 -5.76 -18.70 -22.53
N VAL A 441 -5.10 -19.47 -21.69
CA VAL A 441 -3.75 -19.15 -21.20
C VAL A 441 -2.72 -19.94 -22.00
N GLY A 442 -2.12 -19.31 -23.02
CA GLY A 442 -1.08 -19.94 -23.85
C GLY A 442 -1.52 -21.25 -24.51
N GLN A 443 -0.62 -22.23 -24.55
CA GLN A 443 -0.94 -23.55 -25.14
C GLN A 443 -1.86 -24.40 -24.25
N ALA A 444 -1.96 -24.09 -22.95
CA ALA A 444 -2.79 -24.86 -22.02
C ALA A 444 -4.30 -24.65 -22.25
N GLY A 445 -4.71 -23.52 -22.82
CA GLY A 445 -6.13 -23.22 -23.06
C GLY A 445 -6.83 -24.25 -23.93
N ASN A 446 -6.18 -24.70 -25.00
CA ASN A 446 -6.73 -25.76 -25.87
C ASN A 446 -6.91 -27.09 -25.12
N MET A 447 -6.03 -27.41 -24.16
CA MET A 447 -6.10 -28.62 -23.34
C MET A 447 -7.32 -28.61 -22.43
N TYR A 448 -7.65 -27.49 -21.82
CA TYR A 448 -8.84 -27.37 -20.96
C TYR A 448 -10.13 -27.54 -21.77
N THR A 449 -10.20 -27.00 -23.00
CA THR A 449 -11.35 -27.14 -23.87
C THR A 449 -11.55 -28.59 -24.31
N GLU A 450 -10.48 -29.30 -24.69
CA GLU A 450 -10.55 -30.72 -25.03
C GLU A 450 -10.96 -31.59 -23.83
N ARG A 451 -10.38 -31.30 -22.63
CA ARG A 451 -10.74 -32.05 -21.44
C ARG A 451 -12.18 -31.82 -21.02
N LEU A 452 -12.66 -30.56 -21.13
CA LEU A 452 -14.06 -30.24 -20.88
C LEU A 452 -15.01 -31.05 -21.77
N ARG A 453 -14.67 -31.29 -23.04
CA ARG A 453 -15.51 -32.13 -23.94
C ARG A 453 -15.70 -33.54 -23.39
N VAL A 454 -14.65 -34.12 -22.80
CA VAL A 454 -14.72 -35.47 -22.21
C VAL A 454 -15.59 -35.42 -20.94
N ILE A 455 -15.31 -34.51 -20.04
CA ILE A 455 -16.03 -34.39 -18.75
C ILE A 455 -17.51 -34.03 -18.97
N ALA A 456 -17.82 -33.13 -19.89
CA ALA A 456 -19.20 -32.76 -20.19
C ALA A 456 -20.00 -33.95 -20.74
N ARG A 457 -19.35 -34.85 -21.52
CA ARG A 457 -19.98 -36.10 -21.98
C ARG A 457 -20.23 -37.06 -20.81
N GLU A 458 -19.26 -37.23 -19.92
CA GLU A 458 -19.39 -38.04 -18.69
C GLU A 458 -20.53 -37.52 -17.83
N GLU A 459 -20.61 -36.19 -17.67
CA GLU A 459 -21.63 -35.51 -16.88
C GLU A 459 -22.98 -35.36 -17.59
N GLY A 460 -23.09 -35.75 -18.87
CA GLY A 460 -24.33 -35.65 -19.66
C GLY A 460 -24.77 -34.19 -19.92
N VAL A 461 -23.82 -33.27 -20.03
CA VAL A 461 -24.08 -31.84 -20.26
C VAL A 461 -23.79 -31.47 -21.71
N LYS A 462 -24.72 -30.73 -22.34
CA LYS A 462 -24.50 -30.12 -23.67
C LYS A 462 -24.11 -28.66 -23.49
N TYR A 463 -23.10 -28.20 -24.22
CA TYR A 463 -22.64 -26.81 -24.14
C TYR A 463 -22.08 -26.30 -25.46
N THR A 464 -22.04 -24.98 -25.61
CA THR A 464 -21.33 -24.29 -26.70
C THR A 464 -20.08 -23.64 -26.09
N PRO A 465 -18.86 -24.07 -26.48
CA PRO A 465 -17.63 -23.47 -25.96
C PRO A 465 -17.44 -22.08 -26.56
N VAL A 466 -16.92 -21.18 -25.71
CA VAL A 466 -16.48 -19.83 -26.10
C VAL A 466 -15.06 -19.64 -25.60
N GLU A 467 -14.16 -19.28 -26.50
CA GLU A 467 -12.79 -18.99 -26.17
C GLU A 467 -12.66 -17.56 -25.67
N LEU A 468 -12.18 -17.40 -24.44
CA LEU A 468 -11.92 -16.10 -23.82
C LEU A 468 -10.42 -15.79 -23.90
N LYS A 469 -10.07 -14.65 -24.49
CA LYS A 469 -8.67 -14.28 -24.67
C LYS A 469 -8.14 -13.55 -23.44
N SER A 470 -7.07 -14.10 -22.85
CA SER A 470 -6.33 -13.45 -21.78
C SER A 470 -5.40 -12.37 -22.35
N SER A 471 -5.51 -11.15 -21.82
CA SER A 471 -4.44 -10.14 -21.90
C SER A 471 -4.58 -9.17 -20.72
N MET A 472 -3.46 -8.76 -20.13
CA MET A 472 -3.48 -7.84 -18.98
C MET A 472 -4.20 -6.51 -19.28
N LYS A 473 -4.03 -5.97 -20.48
CA LYS A 473 -4.73 -4.75 -20.89
C LYS A 473 -6.25 -4.97 -20.97
N ASN A 474 -6.68 -6.12 -21.44
CA ASN A 474 -8.11 -6.46 -21.53
C ASN A 474 -8.71 -6.73 -20.16
N LYS A 475 -7.95 -7.30 -19.21
CA LYS A 475 -8.38 -7.56 -17.83
C LYS A 475 -8.86 -6.29 -17.14
N ASN A 476 -8.03 -5.25 -17.09
CA ASN A 476 -8.41 -3.97 -16.49
C ASN A 476 -9.59 -3.30 -17.20
N ASN A 477 -9.65 -3.41 -18.54
CA ASN A 477 -10.76 -2.85 -19.32
C ASN A 477 -12.08 -3.59 -19.04
N ARG A 478 -12.06 -4.93 -18.90
CA ARG A 478 -13.25 -5.73 -18.55
C ARG A 478 -13.76 -5.36 -17.16
N PHE A 479 -12.86 -5.25 -16.17
CA PHE A 479 -13.28 -4.90 -14.82
C PHE A 479 -13.78 -3.45 -14.74
N ALA A 480 -13.18 -2.51 -15.44
CA ALA A 480 -13.69 -1.14 -15.54
C ALA A 480 -15.09 -1.10 -16.19
N ALA A 481 -15.33 -1.93 -17.20
CA ALA A 481 -16.65 -2.08 -17.82
C ALA A 481 -17.67 -2.68 -16.84
N LEU A 482 -17.26 -3.67 -16.02
CA LEU A 482 -18.09 -4.24 -14.97
C LEU A 482 -18.49 -3.19 -13.94
N CYS A 483 -17.53 -2.38 -13.47
CA CYS A 483 -17.81 -1.26 -12.56
C CYS A 483 -18.80 -0.27 -13.16
N SER A 484 -18.63 0.10 -14.44
CA SER A 484 -19.55 1.01 -15.12
C SER A 484 -20.97 0.45 -15.23
N ARG A 485 -21.11 -0.87 -15.50
CA ARG A 485 -22.43 -1.53 -15.51
C ARG A 485 -23.07 -1.59 -14.13
N ALA A 486 -22.26 -1.85 -13.09
CA ALA A 486 -22.74 -1.84 -11.70
C ALA A 486 -23.27 -0.44 -11.32
N GLN A 487 -22.56 0.63 -11.68
CA GLN A 487 -22.99 2.01 -11.47
C GLN A 487 -24.24 2.39 -12.27
N ALA A 488 -24.49 1.74 -13.42
CA ALA A 488 -25.66 1.95 -14.25
C ALA A 488 -26.86 1.05 -13.89
N ASP A 489 -26.82 0.33 -12.76
CA ASP A 489 -27.82 -0.66 -12.34
C ASP A 489 -27.99 -1.83 -13.35
N GLU A 490 -26.98 -2.11 -14.14
CA GLU A 490 -26.98 -3.17 -15.14
C GLU A 490 -26.30 -4.45 -14.67
N PHE A 491 -25.60 -4.43 -13.52
CA PHE A 491 -25.01 -5.62 -12.89
C PHE A 491 -25.70 -5.91 -11.56
N LEU A 492 -26.28 -7.12 -11.47
CA LEU A 492 -27.10 -7.59 -10.36
C LEU A 492 -26.43 -8.76 -9.67
N ILE A 493 -26.65 -8.92 -8.37
CA ILE A 493 -26.11 -10.01 -7.57
C ILE A 493 -27.23 -10.76 -6.88
N CYS A 494 -27.38 -12.05 -7.17
CA CYS A 494 -28.35 -12.90 -6.49
C CYS A 494 -27.72 -13.50 -5.23
N GLN A 495 -27.79 -12.76 -4.11
CA GLN A 495 -27.13 -13.13 -2.86
C GLN A 495 -27.55 -14.51 -2.33
N GLU A 496 -28.82 -14.89 -2.47
CA GLU A 496 -29.35 -16.15 -1.93
C GLU A 496 -28.76 -17.41 -2.58
N THR A 497 -28.15 -17.29 -3.74
CA THR A 497 -27.64 -18.42 -4.52
C THR A 497 -26.12 -18.54 -4.48
N ILE A 498 -25.44 -17.52 -3.94
CA ILE A 498 -23.99 -17.48 -3.81
C ILE A 498 -23.59 -17.83 -2.39
N VAL A 499 -22.58 -18.67 -2.24
CA VAL A 499 -22.01 -18.99 -0.92
C VAL A 499 -21.50 -17.71 -0.26
N PRO A 500 -21.91 -17.38 0.99
CA PRO A 500 -21.61 -16.08 1.59
C PRO A 500 -20.13 -15.70 1.58
N VAL A 501 -19.23 -16.63 1.88
CA VAL A 501 -17.78 -16.36 1.88
C VAL A 501 -17.27 -16.02 0.47
N MET A 502 -17.80 -16.67 -0.59
CA MET A 502 -17.40 -16.37 -1.97
C MET A 502 -17.90 -15.00 -2.41
N LEU A 503 -19.11 -14.62 -1.99
CA LEU A 503 -19.64 -13.30 -2.25
C LEU A 503 -18.83 -12.21 -1.53
N GLU A 504 -18.49 -12.43 -0.27
CA GLU A 504 -17.68 -11.51 0.52
C GLU A 504 -16.28 -11.32 -0.09
N ASP A 505 -15.63 -12.40 -0.49
CA ASP A 505 -14.32 -12.37 -1.16
C ASP A 505 -14.40 -11.63 -2.52
N PHE A 506 -15.43 -11.88 -3.33
CA PHE A 506 -15.65 -11.13 -4.57
C PHE A 506 -15.84 -9.64 -4.33
N LEU A 507 -16.76 -9.28 -3.41
CA LEU A 507 -17.04 -7.87 -3.08
C LEU A 507 -15.80 -7.16 -2.51
N LYS A 508 -15.01 -7.86 -1.70
CA LYS A 508 -13.72 -7.35 -1.22
C LYS A 508 -12.77 -7.07 -2.39
N GLN A 509 -12.57 -8.04 -3.30
CA GLN A 509 -11.74 -7.84 -4.48
C GLN A 509 -12.27 -6.69 -5.35
N ALA A 510 -13.59 -6.62 -5.58
CA ALA A 510 -14.20 -5.56 -6.37
C ALA A 510 -13.99 -4.16 -5.76
N ARG A 511 -14.17 -4.01 -4.45
CA ARG A 511 -13.97 -2.73 -3.73
C ARG A 511 -12.52 -2.30 -3.66
N GLU A 512 -11.58 -3.23 -3.63
CA GLU A 512 -10.14 -2.96 -3.54
C GLU A 512 -9.46 -2.84 -4.91
N TRP A 513 -10.14 -3.23 -5.99
CA TRP A 513 -9.58 -3.23 -7.33
C TRP A 513 -9.31 -1.82 -7.85
N ARG A 514 -8.12 -1.61 -8.42
CA ARG A 514 -7.72 -0.39 -9.13
C ARG A 514 -6.75 -0.70 -10.26
N PRO A 515 -6.87 -0.01 -11.41
CA PRO A 515 -5.87 -0.10 -12.44
C PRO A 515 -4.59 0.64 -11.99
N LEU A 516 -3.45 -0.01 -12.11
CA LEU A 516 -2.15 0.62 -11.89
C LEU A 516 -1.62 1.22 -13.20
N PRO A 517 -0.75 2.25 -13.14
CA PRO A 517 -0.12 2.84 -14.32
C PRO A 517 0.68 1.83 -15.16
N THR A 518 1.10 0.72 -14.57
CA THR A 518 1.80 -0.39 -15.22
C THR A 518 0.93 -1.28 -16.10
N GLY A 519 -0.40 -1.07 -16.08
CA GLY A 519 -1.38 -1.93 -16.73
C GLY A 519 -1.81 -3.13 -15.89
N ARG A 520 -1.20 -3.33 -14.70
CA ARG A 520 -1.66 -4.30 -13.68
C ARG A 520 -2.77 -3.71 -12.83
N ASN A 521 -3.32 -4.48 -11.90
CA ASN A 521 -4.24 -3.98 -10.87
C ASN A 521 -3.60 -3.99 -9.48
N SER A 522 -4.30 -3.45 -8.49
CA SER A 522 -3.84 -3.33 -7.10
C SER A 522 -3.92 -4.64 -6.32
N LEU A 523 -4.64 -5.64 -6.80
CA LEU A 523 -4.94 -6.86 -6.05
C LEU A 523 -3.80 -7.87 -6.13
N LYS A 524 -3.59 -8.57 -5.04
CA LYS A 524 -2.68 -9.74 -4.99
C LYS A 524 -3.34 -10.98 -5.57
N TYR A 525 -4.64 -11.14 -5.34
CA TYR A 525 -5.49 -12.17 -5.87
C TYR A 525 -6.74 -11.50 -6.40
N ASP A 526 -7.00 -11.66 -7.67
CA ASP A 526 -8.10 -11.02 -8.37
C ASP A 526 -8.96 -12.03 -9.13
N ASP A 527 -8.78 -13.30 -8.84
CA ASP A 527 -9.36 -14.41 -9.60
C ASP A 527 -10.89 -14.36 -9.66
N LEU A 528 -11.57 -14.04 -8.54
CA LEU A 528 -13.04 -13.88 -8.54
C LEU A 528 -13.47 -12.62 -9.28
N ALA A 529 -12.76 -11.52 -9.11
CA ALA A 529 -13.06 -10.28 -9.80
C ALA A 529 -12.84 -10.45 -11.33
N ASP A 530 -11.78 -11.17 -11.74
CA ASP A 530 -11.47 -11.39 -13.14
C ASP A 530 -12.47 -12.33 -13.82
N VAL A 531 -12.79 -13.46 -13.19
CA VAL A 531 -13.77 -14.40 -13.76
C VAL A 531 -15.15 -13.75 -13.93
N VAL A 532 -15.58 -12.90 -13.00
CA VAL A 532 -16.84 -12.16 -13.13
C VAL A 532 -16.72 -11.05 -14.18
N ALA A 533 -15.58 -10.38 -14.30
CA ALA A 533 -15.35 -9.34 -15.30
C ALA A 533 -15.41 -9.86 -16.75
N TYR A 534 -15.20 -11.15 -16.99
CA TYR A 534 -15.46 -11.77 -18.29
C TYR A 534 -16.92 -11.65 -18.75
N SER A 535 -17.86 -11.37 -17.84
CA SER A 535 -19.24 -11.03 -18.21
C SER A 535 -19.34 -9.82 -19.14
N CYS A 536 -18.33 -8.95 -19.12
CA CYS A 536 -18.22 -7.76 -19.97
C CYS A 536 -17.33 -7.98 -21.22
N ASP A 537 -16.85 -9.20 -21.45
CA ASP A 537 -16.11 -9.52 -22.68
C ASP A 537 -17.08 -9.53 -23.88
N PRO A 538 -16.73 -8.94 -25.03
CA PRO A 538 -17.59 -8.95 -26.22
C PRO A 538 -18.04 -10.33 -26.68
N ALA A 539 -17.27 -11.40 -26.39
CA ALA A 539 -17.65 -12.78 -26.70
C ALA A 539 -18.77 -13.31 -25.80
N VAL A 540 -18.94 -12.74 -24.60
CA VAL A 540 -19.95 -13.09 -23.60
C VAL A 540 -21.12 -12.11 -23.58
N ASP A 541 -20.89 -10.87 -24.00
CA ASP A 541 -21.89 -9.78 -24.04
C ASP A 541 -22.96 -10.01 -25.13
N VAL A 542 -23.66 -11.15 -25.02
CA VAL A 542 -24.74 -11.56 -25.92
C VAL A 542 -26.01 -11.73 -25.08
N TYR A 543 -27.03 -10.96 -25.41
CA TYR A 543 -28.27 -10.87 -24.66
C TYR A 543 -29.42 -11.56 -25.37
N THR A 544 -30.30 -12.21 -24.63
CA THR A 544 -31.61 -12.63 -25.09
C THR A 544 -32.55 -11.43 -25.05
N VAL A 545 -33.26 -11.14 -26.13
CA VAL A 545 -34.28 -10.08 -26.16
C VAL A 545 -35.51 -10.58 -25.45
N ASP A 546 -35.95 -9.88 -24.42
CA ASP A 546 -37.21 -10.15 -23.72
C ASP A 546 -38.35 -9.44 -24.45
N GLU A 547 -39.21 -10.21 -25.12
CA GLU A 547 -40.32 -9.68 -25.95
C GLU A 547 -41.47 -9.07 -25.13
N LYS A 548 -41.48 -9.24 -23.81
CA LYS A 548 -42.50 -8.70 -22.90
C LYS A 548 -41.91 -7.77 -21.86
N VAL A 549 -41.91 -6.48 -22.21
CA VAL A 549 -41.54 -5.40 -21.29
C VAL A 549 -42.73 -5.13 -20.36
N GLU A 550 -42.77 -5.76 -19.19
CA GLU A 550 -43.44 -5.17 -18.01
C GLU A 550 -42.44 -4.23 -17.36
N GLU A 551 -42.72 -2.95 -17.30
CA GLU A 551 -41.89 -1.95 -16.61
C GLU A 551 -41.74 -2.35 -15.13
N TRP A 552 -40.61 -2.95 -14.78
CA TRP A 552 -40.24 -3.14 -13.39
C TRP A 552 -39.38 -1.93 -12.94
N SER A 553 -39.85 -1.27 -11.88
CA SER A 553 -39.06 -0.25 -11.19
C SER A 553 -38.68 -0.76 -9.81
N PRO A 554 -37.42 -0.71 -9.39
CA PRO A 554 -37.02 -1.04 -8.01
C PRO A 554 -37.64 -0.10 -6.96
N TYR A 555 -38.27 0.98 -7.41
CA TYR A 555 -38.94 1.96 -6.56
C TYR A 555 -40.49 1.88 -6.61
N ARG A 556 -41.07 0.76 -7.01
CA ARG A 556 -42.53 0.60 -6.85
C ARG A 556 -42.85 0.42 -5.36
N GLU A 557 -43.49 1.43 -4.77
CA GLU A 557 -44.23 1.28 -3.54
C GLU A 557 -45.27 0.15 -3.68
N PRO A 558 -45.55 -0.64 -2.60
CA PRO A 558 -46.59 -1.66 -2.67
C PRO A 558 -47.93 -1.01 -3.02
N GLU A 559 -48.54 -1.45 -4.13
CA GLU A 559 -49.85 -1.01 -4.54
C GLU A 559 -50.83 -1.30 -3.42
N ARG A 560 -51.44 -0.22 -2.87
CA ARG A 560 -52.66 -0.32 -2.07
C ARG A 560 -53.77 -0.86 -2.97
N ASP A 561 -54.30 -2.01 -2.60
CA ASP A 561 -55.56 -2.51 -3.14
C ASP A 561 -56.59 -1.40 -3.14
N GLN A 562 -56.94 -0.89 -4.31
CA GLN A 562 -58.22 -0.19 -4.53
C GLN A 562 -58.96 -0.89 -5.64
N MET A 563 -59.94 -1.68 -5.20
CA MET A 563 -61.13 -1.97 -6.01
C MET A 563 -61.74 -0.65 -6.46
N SER A 564 -61.92 -0.45 -7.75
CA SER A 564 -63.21 -0.12 -8.37
C SER A 564 -63.07 0.45 -9.78
N GLN A 565 -63.72 -0.22 -10.69
CA GLN A 565 -64.54 0.30 -11.79
C GLN A 565 -64.01 1.40 -12.73
N GLY A 566 -63.82 0.98 -13.95
CA GLY A 566 -64.43 1.62 -15.13
C GLY A 566 -63.85 2.93 -15.64
N GLY A 567 -63.32 2.93 -16.87
CA GLY A 567 -63.30 4.18 -17.61
C GLY A 567 -62.18 4.31 -18.67
N ARG A 568 -62.48 3.90 -19.86
CA ARG A 568 -62.07 4.37 -21.21
C ARG A 568 -60.74 5.11 -21.42
N TYR A 569 -60.03 4.58 -22.35
CA TYR A 569 -58.86 5.12 -23.11
C TYR A 569 -59.08 6.52 -23.67
N VAL A 570 -58.03 7.36 -23.64
CA VAL A 570 -57.65 8.22 -24.77
C VAL A 570 -56.11 8.17 -24.96
N ARG A 571 -55.70 7.89 -26.18
CA ARG A 571 -54.30 8.02 -26.70
C ARG A 571 -53.91 9.51 -26.75
N TRP A 572 -52.70 9.81 -26.33
CA TRP A 572 -51.77 10.67 -27.11
C TRP A 572 -50.40 10.10 -27.01
#